data_bf45af0eeaba1d1272e473eafd25239b
#
_entry.id   bf45af0eeaba1d1272e473eafd25239b
#
_cell.length_a   1.000
_cell.length_b   1.000
_cell.length_c   1.000
_cell.angle_alpha   90.00
_cell.angle_beta   90.00
_cell.angle_gamma   90.00
#
_symmetry.space_group_name_H-M   'P 1'
#
loop_
_entity.id
_entity.type
_entity.pdbx_description
1 polymer ?
#
loop_
_entity_poly.entity_id
_entity_poly.type
_entity_poly.pdbx_seq_one_letter_code
_entity_poly.pdbx_strand_id
1 'polypeptide(L)'
;MTKLAITLSRSADRSFEEFQRYYREEHAPLAADLPGLERYTVSFPSDPESASYDALAELYFPDGETMASAFDSELGREVTADAETFAEMDAAERVVLEEDVIVD
;
A
#
# COMPACT_ATOMS: atom_id res chain seq x y z
N MET A 1 -7.14 -8.30 13.95
CA MET A 1 -5.91 -8.18 13.18
C MET A 1 -5.70 -6.72 12.79
N THR A 2 -4.48 -6.27 12.93
CA THR A 2 -4.11 -4.88 12.66
C THR A 2 -3.74 -4.73 11.19
N LYS A 3 -4.24 -3.70 10.55
CA LYS A 3 -3.85 -3.42 9.17
C LYS A 3 -3.53 -1.95 8.96
N LEU A 4 -2.64 -1.70 7.99
CA LEU A 4 -2.37 -0.37 7.48
C LEU A 4 -3.10 -0.23 6.16
N ALA A 5 -3.98 0.77 6.07
CA ALA A 5 -4.66 1.12 4.82
C ALA A 5 -4.05 2.40 4.28
N ILE A 6 -3.66 2.38 3.00
CA ILE A 6 -3.01 3.53 2.36
C ILE A 6 -3.68 3.79 1.02
N THR A 7 -4.14 5.02 0.82
CA THR A 7 -4.59 5.45 -0.51
C THR A 7 -3.38 5.99 -1.27
N LEU A 8 -3.32 5.70 -2.56
CA LEU A 8 -2.21 6.09 -3.42
C LEU A 8 -2.74 6.74 -4.68
N SER A 9 -2.13 7.86 -5.06
CA SER A 9 -2.41 8.51 -6.34
C SER A 9 -1.13 8.51 -7.15
N ARG A 10 -1.26 8.25 -8.45
CA ARG A 10 -0.09 8.17 -9.34
C ARG A 10 0.65 9.50 -9.43
N SER A 11 1.95 9.42 -9.67
CA SER A 11 2.73 10.61 -9.94
C SER A 11 2.28 11.22 -11.28
N ALA A 12 2.48 12.53 -11.43
CA ALA A 12 1.96 13.28 -12.57
C ALA A 12 2.50 12.80 -13.92
N ASP A 13 3.65 12.17 -13.95
CA ASP A 13 4.33 11.73 -15.17
C ASP A 13 3.95 10.29 -15.58
N ARG A 14 2.99 9.67 -14.89
CA ARG A 14 2.55 8.29 -15.20
C ARG A 14 1.07 8.25 -15.55
N SER A 15 0.72 7.39 -16.52
CA SER A 15 -0.66 7.06 -16.78
C SER A 15 -1.16 6.09 -15.70
N PHE A 16 -2.47 5.90 -15.61
CA PHE A 16 -3.04 4.93 -14.67
C PHE A 16 -2.50 3.51 -14.97
N GLU A 17 -2.43 3.12 -16.23
CA GLU A 17 -1.95 1.80 -16.63
C GLU A 17 -0.48 1.60 -16.27
N GLU A 18 0.35 2.62 -16.43
CA GLU A 18 1.76 2.57 -16.03
C GLU A 18 1.91 2.47 -14.52
N PHE A 19 1.10 3.22 -13.78
CA PHE A 19 1.08 3.17 -12.32
C PHE A 19 0.68 1.76 -11.84
N GLN A 20 -0.40 1.21 -12.40
CA GLN A 20 -0.91 -0.09 -12.02
C GLN A 20 0.10 -1.20 -12.33
N ARG A 21 0.74 -1.14 -13.49
CA ARG A 21 1.77 -2.12 -13.87
C ARG A 21 2.97 -2.05 -12.95
N TYR A 22 3.48 -0.84 -12.69
CA TYR A 22 4.61 -0.66 -11.78
C TYR A 22 4.28 -1.19 -10.40
N TYR A 23 3.08 -0.89 -9.91
CA TYR A 23 2.65 -1.36 -8.60
C TYR A 23 2.71 -2.88 -8.53
N ARG A 24 2.12 -3.56 -9.50
CA ARG A 24 2.04 -5.02 -9.51
C ARG A 24 3.39 -5.71 -9.76
N GLU A 25 4.20 -5.17 -10.64
CA GLU A 25 5.42 -5.82 -11.08
C GLU A 25 6.65 -5.46 -10.25
N GLU A 26 6.70 -4.24 -9.70
CA GLU A 26 7.88 -3.75 -9.00
C GLU A 26 7.63 -3.50 -7.52
N HIS A 27 6.60 -2.75 -7.18
CA HIS A 27 6.38 -2.34 -5.79
C HIS A 27 5.82 -3.46 -4.92
N ALA A 28 4.78 -4.15 -5.38
CA ALA A 28 4.13 -5.19 -4.61
C ALA A 28 5.06 -6.35 -4.25
N PRO A 29 5.90 -6.86 -5.16
CA PRO A 29 6.86 -7.91 -4.79
C PRO A 29 7.83 -7.48 -3.71
N LEU A 30 8.24 -6.22 -3.72
CA LEU A 30 9.14 -5.68 -2.70
C LEU A 30 8.44 -5.62 -1.34
N ALA A 31 7.23 -5.06 -1.30
CA ALA A 31 6.47 -4.92 -0.07
C ALA A 31 6.02 -6.26 0.51
N ALA A 32 5.81 -7.26 -0.35
CA ALA A 32 5.37 -8.59 0.07
C ALA A 32 6.37 -9.29 1.00
N ASP A 33 7.61 -8.87 1.00
CA ASP A 33 8.65 -9.45 1.84
C ASP A 33 8.80 -8.76 3.20
N LEU A 34 7.97 -7.77 3.52
CA LEU A 34 8.02 -7.09 4.81
C LEU A 34 7.91 -8.09 5.96
N PRO A 35 8.78 -7.99 6.98
CA PRO A 35 8.76 -8.93 8.09
C PRO A 35 7.46 -8.86 8.88
N GLY A 36 6.88 -10.01 9.18
CA GLY A 36 5.64 -10.11 9.94
C GLY A 36 4.38 -9.85 9.16
N LEU A 37 4.47 -9.52 7.87
CA LEU A 37 3.32 -9.31 7.01
C LEU A 37 2.57 -10.65 6.84
N GLU A 38 1.27 -10.66 7.11
CA GLU A 38 0.45 -11.86 7.04
C GLU A 38 -0.47 -11.88 5.83
N ARG A 39 -0.89 -10.70 5.38
CA ARG A 39 -1.74 -10.57 4.21
C ARG A 39 -1.51 -9.20 3.59
N TYR A 40 -1.56 -9.14 2.28
CA TYR A 40 -1.36 -7.90 1.56
C TYR A 40 -2.29 -7.88 0.35
N THR A 41 -3.11 -6.85 0.27
CA THR A 41 -4.01 -6.67 -0.87
C THR A 41 -3.83 -5.27 -1.43
N VAL A 42 -4.04 -5.14 -2.71
CA VAL A 42 -4.16 -3.84 -3.37
C VAL A 42 -5.41 -3.87 -4.23
N SER A 43 -6.17 -2.79 -4.18
CA SER A 43 -7.39 -2.64 -4.98
C SER A 43 -7.25 -1.41 -5.84
N PHE A 44 -7.68 -1.53 -7.09
CA PHE A 44 -7.67 -0.42 -8.04
C PHE A 44 -9.11 -0.05 -8.36
N PRO A 45 -9.42 1.24 -8.54
CA PRO A 45 -10.79 1.65 -8.83
C PRO A 45 -11.28 1.08 -10.16
N SER A 46 -12.54 0.65 -10.19
CA SER A 46 -13.17 0.16 -11.41
C SER A 46 -13.29 1.26 -12.45
N ASP A 47 -13.46 2.49 -12.00
CA ASP A 47 -13.53 3.66 -12.86
C ASP A 47 -12.51 4.70 -12.37
N PRO A 48 -11.27 4.64 -12.88
CA PRO A 48 -10.21 5.53 -12.42
C PRO A 48 -10.51 7.02 -12.60
N GLU A 49 -11.28 7.37 -13.62
CA GLU A 49 -11.57 8.77 -13.91
C GLU A 49 -12.47 9.42 -12.86
N SER A 50 -13.34 8.64 -12.20
CA SER A 50 -14.23 9.17 -11.18
C SER A 50 -13.76 8.93 -9.77
N ALA A 51 -12.63 8.22 -9.59
CA ALA A 51 -12.11 7.88 -8.28
C ALA A 51 -11.24 9.02 -7.72
N SER A 52 -11.21 9.15 -6.40
CA SER A 52 -10.39 10.16 -5.72
C SER A 52 -8.94 9.70 -5.49
N TYR A 53 -8.65 8.43 -5.77
CA TYR A 53 -7.29 7.87 -5.68
C TYR A 53 -7.15 6.75 -6.69
N ASP A 54 -5.91 6.27 -6.91
CA ASP A 54 -5.63 5.27 -7.92
C ASP A 54 -5.42 3.87 -7.37
N ALA A 55 -5.19 3.73 -6.07
CA ALA A 55 -5.05 2.41 -5.44
C ALA A 55 -5.34 2.52 -3.95
N LEU A 56 -5.83 1.41 -3.39
CA LEU A 56 -5.95 1.22 -1.95
C LEU A 56 -5.13 -0.01 -1.58
N ALA A 57 -4.09 0.19 -0.80
CA ALA A 57 -3.25 -0.90 -0.30
C ALA A 57 -3.64 -1.22 1.13
N GLU A 58 -3.74 -2.51 1.45
CA GLU A 58 -4.05 -2.97 2.80
C GLU A 58 -3.03 -4.03 3.20
N LEU A 59 -2.27 -3.74 4.26
CA LEU A 59 -1.20 -4.59 4.74
C LEU A 59 -1.55 -5.05 6.15
N TYR A 60 -1.62 -6.36 6.35
CA TYR A 60 -2.10 -6.98 7.57
C TYR A 60 -0.95 -7.54 8.41
N PHE A 61 -0.96 -7.23 9.70
CA PHE A 61 0.04 -7.69 10.67
C PHE A 61 -0.67 -8.24 11.90
N PRO A 62 0.00 -9.10 12.69
CA PRO A 62 -0.63 -9.62 13.92
C PRO A 62 -0.94 -8.52 14.93
N ASP A 63 -0.11 -7.48 15.00
CA ASP A 63 -0.28 -6.36 15.93
C ASP A 63 0.45 -5.12 15.44
N GLY A 64 0.24 -4.01 16.15
CA GLY A 64 0.85 -2.73 15.79
C GLY A 64 2.36 -2.68 16.00
N GLU A 65 2.89 -3.43 16.97
CA GLU A 65 4.33 -3.49 17.20
C GLU A 65 5.06 -4.15 16.04
N THR A 66 4.51 -5.26 15.54
CA THR A 66 5.07 -5.96 14.39
C THR A 66 5.02 -5.07 13.16
N MET A 67 3.92 -4.35 12.97
CA MET A 67 3.78 -3.40 11.86
C MET A 67 4.85 -2.30 11.95
N ALA A 68 5.00 -1.68 13.10
CA ALA A 68 5.96 -0.61 13.30
C ALA A 68 7.39 -1.11 13.04
N SER A 69 7.72 -2.30 13.54
CA SER A 69 9.04 -2.91 13.32
C SER A 69 9.29 -3.19 11.84
N ALA A 70 8.26 -3.65 11.12
CA ALA A 70 8.38 -3.95 9.70
C ALA A 70 8.76 -2.69 8.90
N PHE A 71 8.08 -1.57 9.16
CA PHE A 71 8.35 -0.33 8.44
C PHE A 71 9.62 0.36 8.91
N ASP A 72 10.09 0.05 10.12
CA ASP A 72 11.36 0.57 10.63
C ASP A 72 12.56 -0.25 10.16
N SER A 73 12.34 -1.42 9.57
CA SER A 73 13.39 -2.27 9.03
C SER A 73 14.01 -1.65 7.78
N GLU A 74 15.16 -2.17 7.35
CA GLU A 74 15.81 -1.73 6.12
C GLU A 74 14.87 -1.90 4.92
N LEU A 75 14.20 -3.06 4.84
CA LEU A 75 13.23 -3.30 3.78
C LEU A 75 12.05 -2.34 3.85
N GLY A 76 11.58 -2.03 5.06
CA GLY A 76 10.49 -1.07 5.25
C GLY A 76 10.84 0.30 4.69
N ARG A 77 12.08 0.74 4.88
CA ARG A 77 12.55 2.01 4.33
C ARG A 77 12.64 1.96 2.80
N GLU A 78 13.08 0.82 2.26
CA GLU A 78 13.12 0.63 0.81
C GLU A 78 11.73 0.68 0.18
N VAL A 79 10.76 0.04 0.82
CA VAL A 79 9.36 0.04 0.37
C VAL A 79 8.81 1.46 0.37
N THR A 80 9.06 2.21 1.43
CA THR A 80 8.60 3.60 1.53
C THR A 80 9.26 4.47 0.45
N ALA A 81 10.57 4.32 0.25
CA ALA A 81 11.29 5.07 -0.77
C ALA A 81 10.79 4.73 -2.17
N ASP A 82 10.50 3.45 -2.42
CA ASP A 82 9.98 3.03 -3.72
C ASP A 82 8.62 3.65 -4.02
N ALA A 83 7.74 3.73 -3.00
CA ALA A 83 6.42 4.35 -3.17
C ALA A 83 6.55 5.80 -3.64
N GLU A 84 7.53 6.52 -3.15
CA GLU A 84 7.76 7.91 -3.53
C GLU A 84 8.18 8.09 -4.99
N THR A 85 8.66 7.04 -5.63
CA THR A 85 9.11 7.11 -7.03
C THR A 85 7.95 7.06 -8.03
N PHE A 86 6.79 6.53 -7.64
CA PHE A 86 5.69 6.37 -8.60
C PHE A 86 4.34 6.88 -8.11
N ALA A 87 4.27 7.36 -6.87
CA ALA A 87 3.04 7.88 -6.28
C ALA A 87 3.27 9.23 -5.61
N GLU A 88 2.23 10.05 -5.57
CA GLU A 88 2.23 11.32 -4.85
C GLU A 88 1.96 11.06 -3.38
N MET A 89 3.01 10.76 -2.62
CA MET A 89 2.88 10.36 -1.23
C MET A 89 2.38 11.48 -0.31
N ASP A 90 2.55 12.74 -0.71
CA ASP A 90 2.01 13.88 0.04
C ASP A 90 0.47 13.88 0.05
N ALA A 91 -0.14 13.28 -0.97
CA ALA A 91 -1.60 13.16 -1.08
C ALA A 91 -2.12 11.87 -0.48
N ALA A 92 -1.25 10.95 -0.05
CA ALA A 92 -1.65 9.66 0.49
C ALA A 92 -2.28 9.82 1.88
N GLU A 93 -3.33 9.04 2.09
CA GLU A 93 -3.91 8.92 3.43
C GLU A 93 -3.50 7.57 3.99
N ARG A 94 -3.03 7.56 5.22
CA ARG A 94 -2.57 6.36 5.91
C ARG A 94 -3.32 6.24 7.21
N VAL A 95 -3.88 5.08 7.47
CA VAL A 95 -4.58 4.84 8.73
C VAL A 95 -4.34 3.41 9.20
N VAL A 96 -4.11 3.26 10.50
CA VAL A 96 -3.97 1.95 11.14
C VAL A 96 -5.34 1.56 11.67
N LEU A 97 -5.81 0.40 11.27
CA LEU A 97 -7.17 -0.07 11.55
C LEU A 97 -7.15 -1.45 12.20
N GLU A 98 -8.16 -1.70 13.04
CA GLU A 98 -8.45 -3.05 13.52
C GLU A 98 -9.65 -3.55 12.75
N GLU A 99 -9.51 -4.68 12.09
CA GLU A 99 -10.55 -5.21 11.22
C GLU A 99 -11.44 -6.21 11.97
N ASP A 100 -12.74 -5.99 11.84
CA ASP A 100 -13.75 -6.94 12.30
C ASP A 100 -14.43 -7.52 11.07
N VAL A 101 -14.42 -8.85 10.93
CA VAL A 101 -15.09 -9.51 9.80
C VAL A 101 -16.55 -9.73 10.19
N ILE A 102 -17.46 -9.02 9.53
CA ILE A 102 -18.89 -9.11 9.82
C ILE A 102 -19.54 -10.24 9.00
N VAL A 103 -19.14 -10.34 7.75
CA VAL A 103 -19.54 -11.44 6.86
C VAL A 103 -18.29 -11.93 6.14
N ASP A 104 -18.04 -13.21 6.23
CA ASP A 104 -16.84 -13.80 5.62
C ASP A 104 -17.11 -14.30 4.19
#